data_05e8672b3ce35c966554237561e40051
#
_entry.id   05e8672b3ce35c966554237561e40051
#
_cell.length_a   1.000
_cell.length_b   1.000
_cell.length_c   1.000
_cell.angle_alpha   90.00
_cell.angle_beta   90.00
_cell.angle_gamma   90.00
#
_symmetry.space_group_name_H-M   'P 1'
#
loop_
_entity.id
_entity.type
_entity.pdbx_description
1 polymer ?
#
loop_
_entity_poly.entity_id
_entity_poly.type
_entity_poly.pdbx_seq_one_letter_code
_entity_poly.pdbx_strand_id
1 'polypeptide(L)'
;YQKVNEKFESVLVFHVGESAGFFSEYNCMILVMLYCLQHKIQFKLYSRDANFGYEKGWTDFFESFCKEEDSRWHHWINMRPTGAWLTILKKKDFNLFKWKLKKSICNLVAKGWKFCHPNVYLTQDVWNQALLIDQRFCKYDIPELNIKGDISQACKVLVEITWGYREDINEKLHDYIRNLQLNNDFISCQIRAGDK
;
A
#
# COMPACT_ATOMS: atom_id res chain seq x y z
N TYR A 1 6.36 -10.64 11.90
CA TYR A 1 6.66 -9.43 11.13
C TYR A 1 6.78 -8.22 12.07
N GLN A 2 5.76 -7.92 12.87
CA GLN A 2 5.70 -6.71 13.69
C GLN A 2 6.93 -6.55 14.58
N LYS A 3 7.36 -7.61 15.28
CA LYS A 3 8.57 -7.61 16.14
C LYS A 3 9.86 -7.27 15.38
N VAL A 4 9.98 -7.61 14.11
CA VAL A 4 11.13 -7.27 13.26
C VAL A 4 11.03 -5.82 12.82
N ASN A 5 9.85 -5.45 12.33
CA ASN A 5 9.55 -4.12 11.80
C ASN A 5 9.76 -3.00 12.84
N GLU A 6 9.35 -3.22 14.09
CA GLU A 6 9.45 -2.22 15.17
C GLU A 6 10.89 -1.98 15.69
N LYS A 7 11.87 -2.78 15.26
CA LYS A 7 13.28 -2.57 15.62
C LYS A 7 13.96 -1.45 14.82
N PHE A 8 13.36 -1.02 13.72
CA PHE A 8 13.96 -0.03 12.84
C PHE A 8 13.66 1.39 13.30
N GLU A 9 14.67 2.26 13.26
CA GLU A 9 14.59 3.64 13.78
C GLU A 9 13.91 4.61 12.81
N SER A 10 14.20 4.48 11.51
CA SER A 10 13.54 5.28 10.48
C SER A 10 12.16 4.71 10.19
N VAL A 11 11.19 5.55 9.93
CA VAL A 11 9.80 5.15 9.72
C VAL A 11 9.35 5.54 8.32
N LEU A 12 8.68 4.64 7.62
CA LEU A 12 7.89 4.96 6.43
C LEU A 12 6.41 4.85 6.76
N VAL A 13 5.65 5.87 6.43
CA VAL A 13 4.19 5.81 6.43
C VAL A 13 3.70 5.63 5.00
N PHE A 14 3.13 4.46 4.70
CA PHE A 14 2.58 4.16 3.38
C PHE A 14 1.08 4.47 3.35
N HIS A 15 0.68 5.34 2.42
CA HIS A 15 -0.73 5.66 2.19
C HIS A 15 -1.32 4.69 1.15
N VAL A 16 -2.24 3.82 1.59
CA VAL A 16 -2.92 2.83 0.76
C VAL A 16 -4.33 3.29 0.39
N GLY A 17 -4.78 2.96 -0.81
CA GLY A 17 -6.16 3.23 -1.26
C GLY A 17 -6.42 4.66 -1.68
N GLU A 18 -5.39 5.40 -2.13
CA GLU A 18 -5.53 6.80 -2.59
C GLU A 18 -6.34 6.92 -3.88
N SER A 19 -6.08 6.07 -4.89
CA SER A 19 -6.66 6.34 -6.22
C SER A 19 -6.79 5.15 -7.16
N ALA A 20 -6.24 3.98 -6.81
CA ALA A 20 -6.29 2.79 -7.65
C ALA A 20 -7.20 1.71 -7.04
N GLY A 21 -7.50 0.66 -7.81
CA GLY A 21 -8.24 -0.49 -7.29
C GLY A 21 -7.43 -1.24 -6.24
N PHE A 22 -8.13 -1.91 -5.32
CA PHE A 22 -7.55 -2.58 -4.16
C PHE A 22 -6.30 -3.41 -4.47
N PHE A 23 -6.34 -4.32 -5.44
CA PHE A 23 -5.19 -5.18 -5.75
C PHE A 23 -3.97 -4.42 -6.29
N SER A 24 -4.18 -3.33 -7.00
CA SER A 24 -3.07 -2.46 -7.43
C SER A 24 -2.41 -1.79 -6.24
N GLU A 25 -3.20 -1.28 -5.31
CA GLU A 25 -2.74 -0.68 -4.06
C GLU A 25 -2.01 -1.70 -3.19
N TYR A 26 -2.59 -2.88 -3.04
CA TYR A 26 -2.05 -3.98 -2.26
C TYR A 26 -0.68 -4.44 -2.81
N ASN A 27 -0.56 -4.64 -4.11
CA ASN A 27 0.72 -4.99 -4.72
C ASN A 27 1.80 -3.93 -4.47
N CYS A 28 1.44 -2.64 -4.60
CA CYS A 28 2.37 -1.57 -4.25
C CYS A 28 2.78 -1.62 -2.78
N MET A 29 1.84 -1.90 -1.88
CA MET A 29 2.11 -2.04 -0.45
C MET A 29 3.12 -3.16 -0.18
N ILE A 30 2.93 -4.34 -0.75
CA ILE A 30 3.85 -5.48 -0.60
C ILE A 30 5.27 -5.14 -1.07
N LEU A 31 5.40 -4.49 -2.21
CA LEU A 31 6.71 -4.08 -2.74
C LEU A 31 7.39 -3.02 -1.84
N VAL A 32 6.62 -2.09 -1.31
CA VAL A 32 7.13 -1.09 -0.37
C VAL A 32 7.51 -1.72 0.97
N MET A 33 6.74 -2.69 1.47
CA MET A 33 7.11 -3.45 2.68
C MET A 33 8.44 -4.18 2.49
N LEU A 34 8.64 -4.79 1.31
CA LEU A 34 9.88 -5.48 0.98
C LEU A 34 11.07 -4.51 0.93
N TYR A 35 10.88 -3.34 0.31
CA TYR A 35 11.86 -2.26 0.31
C TYR A 35 12.21 -1.82 1.75
N CYS A 36 11.22 -1.64 2.60
CA CYS A 36 11.42 -1.25 4.01
C CYS A 36 12.25 -2.29 4.78
N LEU A 37 11.98 -3.57 4.59
CA LEU A 37 12.76 -4.64 5.22
C LEU A 37 14.23 -4.63 4.77
N GLN A 38 14.49 -4.45 3.47
CA GLN A 38 15.86 -4.38 2.92
C GLN A 38 16.65 -3.19 3.46
N HIS A 39 15.98 -2.05 3.62
CA HIS A 39 16.62 -0.79 4.04
C HIS A 39 16.51 -0.52 5.54
N LYS A 40 15.99 -1.49 6.33
CA LYS A 40 15.80 -1.37 7.78
C LYS A 40 14.99 -0.13 8.16
N ILE A 41 13.88 0.05 7.45
CA ILE A 41 12.90 1.12 7.68
C ILE A 41 11.65 0.49 8.27
N GLN A 42 11.14 1.03 9.38
CA GLN A 42 9.87 0.62 9.97
C GLN A 42 8.73 0.99 9.03
N PHE A 43 7.96 0.01 8.62
CA PHE A 43 6.75 0.24 7.84
C PHE A 43 5.56 0.52 8.75
N LYS A 44 4.83 1.59 8.48
CA LYS A 44 3.51 1.88 9.05
C LYS A 44 2.51 2.08 7.94
N LEU A 45 1.27 1.70 8.18
CA LEU A 45 0.18 1.86 7.23
C LEU A 45 -0.69 3.07 7.61
N TYR A 46 -1.01 3.91 6.63
CA TYR A 46 -2.10 4.87 6.72
C TYR A 46 -3.19 4.44 5.74
N SER A 47 -4.34 4.02 6.27
CA SER A 47 -5.42 3.43 5.49
C SER A 47 -6.79 4.04 5.79
N ARG A 48 -6.87 4.98 6.72
CA ARG A 48 -8.12 5.54 7.23
C ARG A 48 -9.07 6.10 6.17
N ASP A 49 -8.53 6.64 5.09
CA ASP A 49 -9.27 7.21 3.97
C ASP A 49 -9.16 6.38 2.69
N ALA A 50 -8.79 5.11 2.85
CA ALA A 50 -8.69 4.18 1.75
C ALA A 50 -10.04 4.03 1.04
N ASN A 51 -10.03 4.09 -0.29
CA ASN A 51 -11.23 4.01 -1.13
C ASN A 51 -11.99 2.68 -1.05
N PHE A 52 -11.43 1.68 -0.41
CA PHE A 52 -12.05 0.39 -0.15
C PHE A 52 -12.53 0.22 1.31
N GLY A 53 -12.16 1.14 2.22
CA GLY A 53 -12.54 1.10 3.64
C GLY A 53 -13.89 1.77 3.92
N TYR A 54 -14.47 1.49 5.08
CA TYR A 54 -15.69 2.13 5.59
C TYR A 54 -15.38 3.17 6.66
N GLU A 55 -14.66 2.79 7.72
CA GLU A 55 -14.36 3.67 8.86
C GLU A 55 -12.88 3.66 9.25
N LYS A 56 -12.27 2.47 9.26
CA LYS A 56 -10.92 2.22 9.74
C LYS A 56 -9.92 1.94 8.61
N GLY A 57 -10.41 1.76 7.38
CA GLY A 57 -9.58 1.42 6.23
C GLY A 57 -9.20 -0.06 6.21
N TRP A 58 -7.93 -0.39 6.37
CA TRP A 58 -7.44 -1.77 6.32
C TRP A 58 -8.14 -2.68 7.32
N THR A 59 -8.23 -2.24 8.56
CA THR A 59 -8.82 -3.01 9.65
C THR A 59 -10.36 -3.10 9.62
N ASP A 60 -11.00 -2.59 8.58
CA ASP A 60 -12.41 -2.91 8.30
C ASP A 60 -12.57 -4.37 7.83
N PHE A 61 -11.54 -4.94 7.17
CA PHE A 61 -11.61 -6.26 6.54
C PHE A 61 -10.54 -7.23 7.02
N PHE A 62 -9.34 -6.73 7.32
CA PHE A 62 -8.16 -7.53 7.57
C PHE A 62 -7.64 -7.38 8.99
N GLU A 63 -6.91 -8.37 9.47
CA GLU A 63 -6.15 -8.27 10.70
C GLU A 63 -5.02 -7.24 10.58
N SER A 64 -4.69 -6.61 11.70
CA SER A 64 -3.58 -5.68 11.74
C SER A 64 -2.25 -6.43 11.70
N PHE A 65 -1.40 -6.17 10.73
CA PHE A 65 -0.07 -6.75 10.58
C PHE A 65 1.07 -5.80 10.97
N CYS A 66 0.78 -4.51 11.10
CA CYS A 66 1.71 -3.48 11.55
C CYS A 66 0.95 -2.36 12.29
N LYS A 67 1.70 -1.45 12.89
CA LYS A 67 1.11 -0.27 13.51
C LYS A 67 0.56 0.67 12.45
N GLU A 68 -0.71 1.04 12.57
CA GLU A 68 -1.32 2.03 11.71
C GLU A 68 -1.00 3.46 12.19
N GLU A 69 -0.93 4.37 11.25
CA GLU A 69 -0.78 5.80 11.50
C GLU A 69 -2.15 6.47 11.41
N ASP A 70 -2.57 7.14 12.48
CA ASP A 70 -3.92 7.72 12.59
C ASP A 70 -4.00 9.19 12.22
N SER A 71 -2.86 9.84 12.02
CA SER A 71 -2.81 11.28 11.76
C SER A 71 -3.43 11.62 10.40
N ARG A 72 -4.52 12.39 10.42
CA ARG A 72 -5.23 12.86 9.21
C ARG A 72 -4.38 13.74 8.29
N TRP A 73 -3.23 14.23 8.77
CA TRP A 73 -2.29 14.97 7.92
C TRP A 73 -1.80 14.13 6.75
N HIS A 74 -1.68 12.80 6.91
CA HIS A 74 -1.24 11.89 5.85
C HIS A 74 -2.18 11.90 4.63
N HIS A 75 -3.46 12.22 4.79
CA HIS A 75 -4.36 12.47 3.66
C HIS A 75 -3.83 13.57 2.70
N TRP A 76 -3.18 14.59 3.25
CA TRP A 76 -2.74 15.76 2.47
C TRP A 76 -1.28 15.70 2.05
N ILE A 77 -0.40 15.23 2.93
CA ILE A 77 1.05 15.28 2.74
C ILE A 77 1.62 13.98 2.16
N ASN A 78 0.92 12.85 2.30
CA ASN A 78 1.42 11.53 1.91
C ASN A 78 0.72 11.06 0.65
N MET A 79 1.23 11.48 -0.50
CA MET A 79 0.61 11.27 -1.81
C MET A 79 1.55 10.58 -2.76
N ARG A 80 0.99 9.86 -3.74
CA ARG A 80 1.77 9.31 -4.84
C ARG A 80 2.36 10.42 -5.72
N PRO A 81 3.56 10.18 -6.31
CA PRO A 81 4.14 11.10 -7.29
C PRO A 81 3.18 11.31 -8.46
N THR A 82 3.09 12.54 -8.92
CA THR A 82 2.30 12.89 -10.11
C THR A 82 3.19 12.99 -11.33
N GLY A 83 2.67 12.57 -12.48
CA GLY A 83 3.35 12.70 -13.76
C GLY A 83 3.73 14.16 -14.13
N ALA A 84 4.54 14.34 -15.16
CA ALA A 84 5.08 15.64 -15.55
C ALA A 84 4.01 16.70 -15.90
N TRP A 85 4.27 17.97 -15.58
CA TRP A 85 3.37 19.10 -15.88
C TRP A 85 3.09 19.25 -17.38
N LEU A 86 4.09 18.95 -18.22
CA LEU A 86 3.96 19.09 -19.67
C LEU A 86 2.81 18.25 -20.27
N THR A 87 2.53 17.09 -19.68
CA THR A 87 1.45 16.21 -20.15
C THR A 87 0.07 16.85 -19.94
N ILE A 88 -0.07 17.67 -18.90
CA ILE A 88 -1.32 18.32 -18.52
C ILE A 88 -1.57 19.57 -19.35
N LEU A 89 -0.54 20.36 -19.55
CA LEU A 89 -0.62 21.55 -20.42
C LEU A 89 -1.04 21.17 -21.85
N LYS A 90 -0.58 20.00 -22.33
CA LYS A 90 -0.99 19.49 -23.65
C LYS A 90 -2.46 19.08 -23.73
N LYS A 91 -3.05 18.60 -22.63
CA LYS A 91 -4.43 18.12 -22.60
C LYS A 91 -5.48 19.24 -22.43
N LYS A 92 -5.07 20.47 -22.09
CA LYS A 92 -5.96 21.63 -21.82
C LYS A 92 -7.13 21.32 -20.87
N ASP A 93 -6.95 20.36 -19.95
CA ASP A 93 -7.96 19.94 -19.00
C ASP A 93 -7.84 20.75 -17.70
N PHE A 94 -8.84 21.61 -17.45
CA PHE A 94 -8.86 22.51 -16.31
C PHE A 94 -9.00 21.77 -14.96
N ASN A 95 -9.73 20.65 -14.94
CA ASN A 95 -9.89 19.85 -13.71
C ASN A 95 -8.57 19.17 -13.36
N LEU A 96 -7.88 18.64 -14.36
CA LEU A 96 -6.56 18.04 -14.20
C LEU A 96 -5.52 19.08 -13.75
N PHE A 97 -5.62 20.31 -14.24
CA PHE A 97 -4.77 21.42 -13.79
C PHE A 97 -5.00 21.76 -12.32
N LYS A 98 -6.27 21.96 -11.90
CA LYS A 98 -6.63 22.21 -10.49
C LYS A 98 -6.13 21.10 -9.57
N TRP A 99 -6.36 19.85 -9.96
CA TRP A 99 -5.91 18.70 -9.19
C TRP A 99 -4.38 18.69 -9.01
N LYS A 100 -3.62 18.97 -10.08
CA LYS A 100 -2.17 19.01 -10.01
C LYS A 100 -1.65 20.18 -9.19
N LEU A 101 -2.29 21.35 -9.28
CA LEU A 101 -1.94 22.50 -8.46
C LEU A 101 -2.13 22.16 -6.97
N LYS A 102 -3.27 21.55 -6.61
CA LYS A 102 -3.52 21.04 -5.26
C LYS A 102 -2.40 20.11 -4.81
N LYS A 103 -2.05 19.11 -5.61
CA LYS A 103 -0.95 18.18 -5.28
C LYS A 103 0.41 18.85 -5.14
N SER A 104 0.70 19.87 -5.95
CA SER A 104 1.94 20.64 -5.83
C SER A 104 2.01 21.42 -4.52
N ILE A 105 0.92 22.00 -4.07
CA ILE A 105 0.81 22.67 -2.76
C ILE A 105 1.02 21.65 -1.65
N CYS A 106 0.34 20.51 -1.71
CA CYS A 106 0.49 19.43 -0.72
C CYS A 106 1.94 18.92 -0.66
N ASN A 107 2.64 18.81 -1.78
CA ASN A 107 4.06 18.44 -1.81
C ASN A 107 4.97 19.49 -1.14
N LEU A 108 4.66 20.78 -1.28
CA LEU A 108 5.40 21.83 -0.56
C LEU A 108 5.16 21.74 0.94
N VAL A 109 3.93 21.51 1.37
CA VAL A 109 3.58 21.29 2.78
C VAL A 109 4.30 20.03 3.31
N ALA A 110 4.33 18.96 2.52
CA ALA A 110 5.02 17.73 2.88
C ALA A 110 6.52 17.95 3.10
N LYS A 111 7.17 18.77 2.26
CA LYS A 111 8.59 19.12 2.45
C LYS A 111 8.84 19.91 3.74
N GLY A 112 7.97 20.86 4.07
CA GLY A 112 8.02 21.59 5.34
C GLY A 112 7.81 20.67 6.54
N TRP A 113 6.84 19.77 6.45
CA TRP A 113 6.56 18.79 7.49
C TRP A 113 7.75 17.84 7.72
N LYS A 114 8.39 17.37 6.66
CA LYS A 114 9.59 16.53 6.73
C LYS A 114 10.78 17.21 7.39
N PHE A 115 10.92 18.52 7.25
CA PHE A 115 11.97 19.25 7.95
C PHE A 115 11.86 19.10 9.48
N CYS A 116 10.64 19.01 10.00
CA CYS A 116 10.35 18.75 11.41
C CYS A 116 10.41 17.25 11.78
N HIS A 117 10.38 16.35 10.79
CA HIS A 117 10.34 14.90 10.96
C HIS A 117 11.36 14.18 10.07
N PRO A 118 12.67 14.39 10.29
CA PRO A 118 13.72 13.97 9.35
C PRO A 118 13.81 12.44 9.17
N ASN A 119 13.40 11.66 10.19
CA ASN A 119 13.46 10.20 10.18
C ASN A 119 12.15 9.56 9.65
N VAL A 120 11.21 10.36 9.15
CA VAL A 120 9.94 9.86 8.61
C VAL A 120 9.90 10.03 7.10
N TYR A 121 9.72 8.91 6.41
CA TYR A 121 9.51 8.84 4.97
C TYR A 121 8.01 8.77 4.67
N LEU A 122 7.63 9.36 3.55
CA LEU A 122 6.28 9.30 3.01
C LEU A 122 6.26 8.42 1.74
N THR A 123 5.10 7.99 1.30
CA THR A 123 4.92 7.15 0.10
C THR A 123 5.70 7.69 -1.10
N GLN A 124 5.64 9.00 -1.37
CA GLN A 124 6.32 9.62 -2.50
C GLN A 124 7.84 9.58 -2.43
N ASP A 125 8.43 9.47 -1.24
CA ASP A 125 9.88 9.46 -1.06
C ASP A 125 10.52 8.16 -1.55
N VAL A 126 9.81 7.05 -1.41
CA VAL A 126 10.30 5.71 -1.75
C VAL A 126 9.65 5.13 -3.02
N TRP A 127 8.66 5.80 -3.58
CA TRP A 127 7.85 5.28 -4.69
C TRP A 127 8.69 4.77 -5.85
N ASN A 128 9.61 5.59 -6.32
CA ASN A 128 10.45 5.24 -7.48
C ASN A 128 11.42 4.10 -7.15
N GLN A 129 12.01 4.11 -5.96
CA GLN A 129 12.97 3.09 -5.53
C GLN A 129 12.28 1.74 -5.29
N ALA A 130 11.09 1.75 -4.70
CA ALA A 130 10.38 0.53 -4.34
C ALA A 130 9.62 -0.11 -5.53
N LEU A 131 9.13 0.70 -6.48
CA LEU A 131 8.19 0.22 -7.50
C LEU A 131 8.72 0.29 -8.92
N LEU A 132 9.63 1.22 -9.25
CA LEU A 132 10.14 1.40 -10.61
C LEU A 132 11.47 0.69 -10.88
N ILE A 133 12.17 0.26 -9.82
CA ILE A 133 13.37 -0.54 -9.98
C ILE A 133 12.96 -1.95 -10.43
N ASP A 134 13.67 -2.49 -11.40
CA ASP A 134 13.49 -3.88 -11.82
C ASP A 134 13.96 -4.83 -10.71
N GLN A 135 13.02 -5.30 -9.92
CA GLN A 135 13.28 -6.17 -8.78
C GLN A 135 13.35 -7.66 -9.17
N ARG A 136 13.13 -8.00 -10.45
CA ARG A 136 13.14 -9.40 -10.93
C ARG A 136 14.47 -10.12 -10.70
N PHE A 137 15.56 -9.37 -10.66
CA PHE A 137 16.90 -9.93 -10.47
C PHE A 137 17.43 -9.75 -9.04
N CYS A 138 16.64 -9.13 -8.15
CA CYS A 138 17.02 -8.97 -6.75
C CYS A 138 16.86 -10.29 -6.00
N LYS A 139 17.81 -10.55 -5.11
CA LYS A 139 17.71 -11.63 -4.13
C LYS A 139 17.49 -11.03 -2.76
N TYR A 140 16.63 -11.67 -2.00
CA TYR A 140 16.25 -11.25 -0.66
C TYR A 140 16.71 -12.31 0.34
N ASP A 141 17.33 -11.86 1.42
CA ASP A 141 17.74 -12.70 2.53
C ASP A 141 17.40 -11.97 3.84
N ILE A 142 16.26 -12.34 4.42
CA ILE A 142 15.73 -11.77 5.66
C ILE A 142 15.40 -12.95 6.59
N PRO A 143 16.41 -13.45 7.31
CA PRO A 143 16.30 -14.70 8.10
C PRO A 143 15.19 -14.63 9.16
N GLU A 144 14.98 -13.47 9.76
CA GLU A 144 13.97 -13.26 10.81
C GLU A 144 12.53 -13.52 10.34
N LEU A 145 12.30 -13.50 9.02
CA LEU A 145 11.01 -13.78 8.40
C LEU A 145 11.03 -15.02 7.51
N ASN A 146 12.11 -15.80 7.54
CA ASN A 146 12.33 -16.94 6.65
C ASN A 146 12.23 -16.57 5.14
N ILE A 147 12.54 -15.33 4.78
CA ILE A 147 12.59 -14.87 3.41
C ILE A 147 13.98 -15.16 2.85
N LYS A 148 14.07 -16.05 1.88
CA LYS A 148 15.32 -16.34 1.16
C LYS A 148 14.99 -16.70 -0.28
N GLY A 149 15.40 -15.85 -1.22
CA GLY A 149 15.19 -16.14 -2.64
C GLY A 149 14.90 -14.91 -3.49
N ASP A 150 14.10 -15.08 -4.52
CA ASP A 150 13.69 -14.03 -5.43
C ASP A 150 12.50 -13.23 -4.90
N ILE A 151 12.06 -12.26 -5.69
CA ILE A 151 10.92 -11.40 -5.36
C ILE A 151 9.62 -12.20 -5.18
N SER A 152 9.41 -13.28 -5.93
CA SER A 152 8.18 -14.09 -5.85
C SER A 152 8.08 -14.76 -4.49
N GLN A 153 9.19 -15.37 -4.03
CA GLN A 153 9.26 -16.00 -2.71
C GLN A 153 9.10 -14.97 -1.58
N ALA A 154 9.75 -13.82 -1.71
CA ALA A 154 9.64 -12.75 -0.72
C ALA A 154 8.21 -12.18 -0.64
N CYS A 155 7.57 -11.91 -1.78
CA CYS A 155 6.20 -11.44 -1.82
C CYS A 155 5.22 -12.48 -1.27
N LYS A 156 5.42 -13.79 -1.54
CA LYS A 156 4.59 -14.85 -0.97
C LYS A 156 4.54 -14.77 0.56
N VAL A 157 5.69 -14.68 1.21
CA VAL A 157 5.76 -14.57 2.69
C VAL A 157 5.04 -13.31 3.18
N LEU A 158 5.22 -12.16 2.50
CA LEU A 158 4.55 -10.93 2.90
C LEU A 158 3.04 -11.00 2.69
N VAL A 159 2.57 -11.67 1.64
CA VAL A 159 1.14 -11.93 1.42
C VAL A 159 0.59 -12.81 2.55
N GLU A 160 1.27 -13.87 2.93
CA GLU A 160 0.86 -14.72 4.06
C GLU A 160 0.76 -13.96 5.39
N ILE A 161 1.64 -12.97 5.60
CA ILE A 161 1.62 -12.10 6.78
C ILE A 161 0.44 -11.11 6.76
N THR A 162 0.12 -10.57 5.61
CA THR A 162 -0.81 -9.42 5.49
C THR A 162 -2.22 -9.83 5.11
N TRP A 163 -2.41 -11.01 4.48
CA TRP A 163 -3.70 -11.47 3.99
C TRP A 163 -4.42 -12.32 5.03
N GLY A 164 -4.72 -11.73 6.17
CA GLY A 164 -5.55 -12.34 7.20
C GLY A 164 -6.86 -11.57 7.33
N TYR A 165 -8.00 -12.21 7.03
CA TYR A 165 -9.30 -11.58 7.29
C TYR A 165 -9.58 -11.53 8.79
N ARG A 166 -10.23 -10.50 9.24
CA ARG A 166 -10.85 -10.47 10.57
C ARG A 166 -11.79 -11.65 10.75
N GLU A 167 -11.90 -12.13 11.99
CA GLU A 167 -12.70 -13.33 12.31
C GLU A 167 -14.15 -13.21 11.83
N ASP A 168 -14.80 -12.06 12.09
CA ASP A 168 -16.18 -11.80 11.68
C ASP A 168 -16.38 -11.76 10.16
N ILE A 169 -15.37 -11.33 9.40
CA ILE A 169 -15.36 -11.35 7.94
C ILE A 169 -15.13 -12.76 7.43
N ASN A 170 -14.19 -13.48 8.04
CA ASN A 170 -13.85 -14.84 7.68
C ASN A 170 -15.05 -15.79 7.87
N GLU A 171 -15.75 -15.67 8.99
CA GLU A 171 -16.98 -16.42 9.24
C GLU A 171 -18.05 -16.16 8.16
N LYS A 172 -18.31 -14.90 7.84
CA LYS A 172 -19.27 -14.53 6.78
C LYS A 172 -18.87 -15.10 5.41
N LEU A 173 -17.58 -15.09 5.08
CA LEU A 173 -17.08 -15.67 3.83
C LEU A 173 -17.28 -17.17 3.80
N HIS A 174 -16.99 -17.87 4.90
CA HIS A 174 -17.23 -19.32 5.01
C HIS A 174 -18.71 -19.67 4.91
N ASP A 175 -19.60 -18.90 5.54
CA ASP A 175 -21.04 -19.09 5.43
C ASP A 175 -21.50 -18.86 4.01
N TYR A 176 -21.01 -17.83 3.34
CA TYR A 176 -21.34 -17.54 1.95
C TYR A 176 -20.89 -18.67 1.02
N ILE A 177 -19.66 -19.17 1.17
CA ILE A 177 -19.13 -20.27 0.38
C ILE A 177 -19.95 -21.55 0.61
N ARG A 178 -20.33 -21.85 1.87
CA ARG A 178 -21.19 -23.00 2.19
C ARG A 178 -22.56 -22.89 1.51
N ASN A 179 -23.15 -21.72 1.52
CA ASN A 179 -24.47 -21.48 0.89
C ASN A 179 -24.43 -21.60 -0.63
N LEU A 180 -23.27 -21.37 -1.27
CA LEU A 180 -23.09 -21.58 -2.70
C LEU A 180 -23.04 -23.05 -3.11
N GLN A 181 -22.91 -23.97 -2.14
CA GLN A 181 -22.85 -25.43 -2.37
C GLN A 181 -21.79 -25.82 -3.41
N LEU A 182 -20.68 -25.08 -3.46
CA LEU A 182 -19.58 -25.37 -4.38
C LEU A 182 -18.90 -26.68 -3.98
N ASN A 183 -18.75 -27.58 -4.95
CA ASN A 183 -17.92 -28.76 -4.83
C ASN A 183 -16.45 -28.43 -5.19
N ASN A 184 -15.55 -29.40 -5.06
CA ASN A 184 -14.13 -29.21 -5.36
C ASN A 184 -13.81 -29.03 -6.86
N ASP A 185 -14.79 -29.22 -7.74
CA ASP A 185 -14.64 -29.22 -9.20
C ASP A 185 -15.30 -27.98 -9.86
N PHE A 186 -15.25 -26.81 -9.21
CA PHE A 186 -15.76 -25.60 -9.81
C PHE A 186 -14.66 -24.75 -10.46
N ILE A 187 -15.01 -24.05 -11.53
CA ILE A 187 -14.20 -23.01 -12.14
C ILE A 187 -14.86 -21.66 -11.85
N SER A 188 -14.11 -20.73 -11.25
CA SER A 188 -14.60 -19.36 -11.07
C SER A 188 -14.05 -18.46 -12.16
N CYS A 189 -14.89 -17.56 -12.68
CA CYS A 189 -14.49 -16.54 -13.65
C CYS A 189 -14.88 -15.17 -13.11
N GLN A 190 -13.91 -14.26 -12.97
CA GLN A 190 -14.19 -12.87 -12.66
C GLN A 190 -14.21 -12.06 -13.95
N ILE A 191 -15.38 -11.51 -14.29
CA ILE A 191 -15.52 -10.58 -15.40
C ILE A 191 -15.43 -9.15 -14.86
N ARG A 192 -14.39 -8.41 -15.25
CA ARG A 192 -14.30 -6.98 -14.98
C ARG A 192 -15.04 -6.24 -16.08
N ALA A 193 -16.21 -5.68 -15.78
CA ALA A 193 -16.82 -4.66 -16.62
C ALA A 193 -15.95 -3.40 -16.48
N GLY A 194 -15.41 -2.90 -17.60
CA GLY A 194 -14.63 -1.67 -17.58
C GLY A 194 -15.48 -0.50 -17.06
N ASP A 195 -14.85 0.41 -16.36
CA ASP A 195 -15.47 1.67 -15.97
C ASP A 195 -15.86 2.42 -17.26
N LYS A 196 -17.15 2.78 -17.36
CA LYS A 196 -17.67 3.56 -18.47
C LYS A 196 -17.27 5.02 -18.31
#